data_f4e9d8ce5f667ba7d18e22bc393db39d
#
_entry.id   f4e9d8ce5f667ba7d18e22bc393db39d
#
_cell.length_a   1.000
_cell.length_b   1.000
_cell.length_c   1.000
_cell.angle_alpha   90.00
_cell.angle_beta   90.00
_cell.angle_gamma   90.00
#
_symmetry.space_group_name_H-M   'P 1'
#
loop_
_entity.id
_entity.type
_entity.pdbx_description
1 polymer ?
#
loop_
_entity_poly.entity_id
_entity_poly.type
_entity_poly.pdbx_seq_one_letter_code
_entity_poly.pdbx_strand_id
1 'polypeptide(L)'
;MARFRGFIQAAATLVTNIHLPNFAKGGIYQGAGKTVCVPGLNCYSCPAASGACPIGSFQAVVGSSKFNFSYYVTGTLILLGVLLGRFVCGFLCPFGWLQELLHKIPSPKCSTKRLKPLRYLKYAVLLIMVVLLPALVVNEMGMGDPFFCKYLCPQGVLEGAIPLSLTNAG
;
A
#
# COMPACT_ATOMS: atom_id res chain seq x y z
N MET A 1 16.41 19.41 10.10
CA MET A 1 16.19 17.99 9.78
C MET A 1 14.78 17.72 9.20
N ALA A 2 13.70 18.31 9.72
CA ALA A 2 12.34 18.02 9.21
C ALA A 2 12.12 18.39 7.72
N ARG A 3 12.68 19.50 7.23
CA ARG A 3 12.57 19.90 5.82
C ARG A 3 13.27 18.94 4.87
N PHE A 4 14.44 18.44 5.26
CA PHE A 4 15.21 17.48 4.46
C PHE A 4 14.49 16.12 4.32
N ARG A 5 13.86 15.67 5.39
CA ARG A 5 13.04 14.44 5.37
C ARG A 5 11.87 14.56 4.40
N GLY A 6 11.11 15.67 4.47
CA GLY A 6 9.99 15.91 3.57
C GLY A 6 10.40 15.97 2.09
N PHE A 7 11.58 16.50 1.79
CA PHE A 7 12.12 16.53 0.44
C PHE A 7 12.46 15.12 -0.07
N ILE A 8 13.10 14.28 0.77
CA ILE A 8 13.39 12.89 0.41
C ILE A 8 12.10 12.10 0.18
N GLN A 9 11.09 12.28 1.04
CA GLN A 9 9.79 11.62 0.87
C GLN A 9 9.08 12.04 -0.41
N ALA A 10 9.09 13.34 -0.74
CA ALA A 10 8.54 13.86 -1.99
C ALA A 10 9.26 13.27 -3.21
N ALA A 11 10.59 13.24 -3.18
CA ALA A 11 11.40 12.66 -4.25
C ALA A 11 11.12 11.16 -4.41
N ALA A 12 11.06 10.41 -3.29
CA ALA A 12 10.73 8.99 -3.31
C ALA A 12 9.32 8.73 -3.87
N THR A 13 8.34 9.57 -3.50
CA THR A 13 6.97 9.50 -4.04
C THR A 13 6.94 9.74 -5.55
N LEU A 14 7.68 10.71 -6.06
CA LEU A 14 7.77 10.98 -7.50
C LEU A 14 8.44 9.83 -8.26
N VAL A 15 9.50 9.25 -7.72
CA VAL A 15 10.20 8.11 -8.34
C VAL A 15 9.32 6.87 -8.39
N THR A 16 8.58 6.58 -7.31
CA THR A 16 7.67 5.42 -7.26
C THR A 16 6.40 5.62 -8.10
N ASN A 17 6.04 6.87 -8.44
CA ASN A 17 4.87 7.24 -9.22
C ASN A 17 5.25 8.02 -10.48
N ILE A 18 6.22 7.52 -11.23
CA ILE A 18 6.78 8.24 -12.40
C ILE A 18 5.77 8.39 -13.56
N HIS A 19 4.75 7.56 -13.62
CA HIS A 19 3.73 7.56 -14.68
C HIS A 19 2.55 8.50 -14.39
N LEU A 20 2.81 9.67 -13.80
CA LEU A 20 1.79 10.70 -13.51
C LEU A 20 0.84 11.03 -14.67
N PRO A 21 1.28 11.10 -15.95
CA PRO A 21 0.38 11.37 -17.08
C PRO A 21 -0.76 10.36 -17.23
N ASN A 22 -0.63 9.17 -16.67
CA ASN A 22 -1.68 8.16 -16.73
C ASN A 22 -2.91 8.50 -15.88
N PHE A 23 -2.78 9.39 -14.90
CA PHE A 23 -3.94 9.95 -14.20
C PHE A 23 -4.93 10.63 -15.14
N ALA A 24 -4.43 11.37 -16.13
CA ALA A 24 -5.27 12.04 -17.12
C ALA A 24 -5.86 11.08 -18.17
N LYS A 25 -5.17 9.96 -18.42
CA LYS A 25 -5.59 8.96 -19.41
C LYS A 25 -6.50 7.87 -18.82
N GLY A 26 -6.65 7.79 -17.51
CA GLY A 26 -7.44 6.76 -16.81
C GLY A 26 -6.90 5.32 -16.97
N GLY A 27 -5.68 5.16 -17.50
CA GLY A 27 -5.08 3.85 -17.76
C GLY A 27 -4.10 3.44 -16.65
N ILE A 28 -4.19 2.18 -16.21
CA ILE A 28 -3.25 1.61 -15.24
C ILE A 28 -2.00 1.15 -15.99
N TYR A 29 -0.81 1.60 -15.54
CA TYR A 29 0.45 1.09 -16.07
C TYR A 29 0.61 -0.40 -15.76
N GLN A 30 0.89 -1.23 -16.77
CA GLN A 30 1.04 -2.68 -16.66
C GLN A 30 2.42 -3.18 -17.14
N GLY A 31 3.44 -2.33 -17.07
CA GLY A 31 4.79 -2.69 -17.48
C GLY A 31 5.52 -3.61 -16.49
N ALA A 32 6.69 -4.08 -16.91
CA ALA A 32 7.56 -4.99 -16.14
C ALA A 32 7.93 -4.44 -14.74
N GLY A 33 7.88 -3.13 -14.51
CA GLY A 33 8.11 -2.54 -13.18
C GLY A 33 7.14 -3.03 -12.11
N LYS A 34 5.92 -3.41 -12.48
CA LYS A 34 4.91 -3.94 -11.53
C LYS A 34 5.25 -5.33 -10.96
N THR A 35 6.23 -6.02 -11.51
CA THR A 35 6.73 -7.29 -10.93
C THR A 35 7.67 -7.06 -9.74
N VAL A 36 8.15 -5.82 -9.56
CA VAL A 36 9.06 -5.46 -8.46
C VAL A 36 8.28 -4.83 -7.32
N CYS A 37 8.50 -5.35 -6.10
CA CYS A 37 7.95 -4.75 -4.90
C CYS A 37 8.70 -3.47 -4.52
N VAL A 38 7.98 -2.35 -4.39
CA VAL A 38 8.55 -1.10 -3.88
C VAL A 38 8.55 -1.10 -2.35
N PRO A 39 9.55 -0.47 -1.71
CA PRO A 39 9.60 -0.35 -0.26
C PRO A 39 8.61 0.72 0.22
N GLY A 40 7.34 0.39 0.37
CA GLY A 40 6.35 1.33 0.87
C GLY A 40 4.94 1.01 0.42
N LEU A 41 3.96 1.72 0.99
CA LEU A 41 2.56 1.65 0.58
C LEU A 41 2.37 2.48 -0.70
N ASN A 42 2.26 1.80 -1.84
CA ASN A 42 1.96 2.39 -3.14
C ASN A 42 0.96 1.49 -3.86
N CYS A 43 -0.22 1.99 -4.17
CA CYS A 43 -1.32 1.16 -4.67
C CYS A 43 -1.00 0.53 -6.02
N TYR A 44 -1.19 -0.79 -6.15
CA TYR A 44 -1.02 -1.50 -7.44
C TYR A 44 -1.96 -0.94 -8.52
N SER A 45 -3.18 -0.57 -8.15
CA SER A 45 -4.18 0.00 -9.06
C SER A 45 -3.98 1.50 -9.33
N CYS A 46 -2.96 2.14 -8.73
CA CYS A 46 -2.64 3.53 -9.05
C CYS A 46 -2.19 3.66 -10.51
N PRO A 47 -2.78 4.57 -11.29
CA PRO A 47 -2.36 4.83 -12.67
C PRO A 47 -0.87 5.20 -12.79
N ALA A 48 -0.35 5.95 -11.83
CA ALA A 48 1.03 6.44 -11.83
C ALA A 48 2.05 5.45 -11.28
N ALA A 49 1.63 4.45 -10.51
CA ALA A 49 2.53 3.54 -9.79
C ALA A 49 3.38 2.69 -10.76
N SER A 50 4.70 2.76 -10.57
CA SER A 50 5.68 1.99 -11.34
C SER A 50 5.94 0.59 -10.78
N GLY A 51 5.66 0.36 -9.49
CA GLY A 51 5.91 -0.91 -8.82
C GLY A 51 4.70 -1.42 -8.02
N ALA A 52 4.82 -2.63 -7.46
CA ALA A 52 3.78 -3.27 -6.68
C ALA A 52 3.90 -2.97 -5.18
N CYS A 53 2.76 -2.79 -4.52
CA CYS A 53 2.70 -2.67 -3.06
C CYS A 53 3.05 -4.03 -2.40
N PRO A 54 3.97 -4.08 -1.43
CA PRO A 54 4.36 -5.34 -0.79
C PRO A 54 3.19 -6.03 -0.05
N ILE A 55 2.26 -5.27 0.55
CA ILE A 55 1.09 -5.83 1.22
C ILE A 55 0.10 -6.42 0.20
N GLY A 56 -0.14 -5.72 -0.91
CA GLY A 56 -1.00 -6.22 -1.99
C GLY A 56 -0.42 -7.48 -2.64
N SER A 57 0.88 -7.48 -2.91
CA SER A 57 1.59 -8.65 -3.44
C SER A 57 1.55 -9.82 -2.46
N PHE A 58 1.68 -9.57 -1.16
CA PHE A 58 1.58 -10.60 -0.13
C PHE A 58 0.17 -11.21 -0.06
N GLN A 59 -0.89 -10.41 -0.14
CA GLN A 59 -2.26 -10.92 -0.21
C GLN A 59 -2.48 -11.80 -1.45
N ALA A 60 -1.95 -11.39 -2.60
CA ALA A 60 -2.03 -12.19 -3.82
C ALA A 60 -1.32 -13.55 -3.66
N VAL A 61 -0.14 -13.57 -3.01
CA VAL A 61 0.61 -14.80 -2.72
C VAL A 61 -0.16 -15.71 -1.75
N VAL A 62 -0.73 -15.16 -0.69
CA VAL A 62 -1.53 -15.92 0.28
C VAL A 62 -2.80 -16.47 -0.38
N GLY A 63 -3.48 -15.68 -1.19
CA GLY A 63 -4.68 -16.11 -1.92
C GLY A 63 -4.40 -17.14 -3.02
N SER A 64 -3.20 -17.14 -3.58
CA SER A 64 -2.76 -18.13 -4.60
C SER A 64 -1.98 -19.31 -4.01
N SER A 65 -1.92 -19.47 -2.69
CA SER A 65 -1.13 -20.49 -2.01
C SER A 65 -1.48 -21.93 -2.42
N LYS A 66 -2.70 -22.15 -2.92
CA LYS A 66 -3.12 -23.45 -3.49
C LYS A 66 -2.40 -23.81 -4.78
N PHE A 67 -1.88 -22.83 -5.53
CA PHE A 67 -1.20 -23.04 -6.81
C PHE A 67 0.32 -23.01 -6.64
N ASN A 68 0.87 -21.89 -6.21
CA ASN A 68 2.31 -21.72 -5.98
C ASN A 68 2.57 -20.62 -4.95
N PHE A 69 3.26 -20.94 -3.86
CA PHE A 69 3.65 -19.95 -2.87
C PHE A 69 4.93 -19.22 -3.31
N SER A 70 4.85 -17.90 -3.51
CA SER A 70 6.01 -17.10 -3.90
C SER A 70 6.85 -16.70 -2.68
N TYR A 71 7.93 -17.41 -2.44
CA TYR A 71 8.89 -17.11 -1.38
C TYR A 71 9.60 -15.77 -1.58
N TYR A 72 9.69 -15.29 -2.83
CA TYR A 72 10.30 -14.00 -3.15
C TYR A 72 9.58 -12.83 -2.47
N VAL A 73 8.27 -12.75 -2.60
CA VAL A 73 7.48 -11.65 -2.00
C VAL A 73 7.55 -11.69 -0.47
N THR A 74 7.38 -12.87 0.11
CA THR A 74 7.43 -13.04 1.56
C THR A 74 8.83 -12.75 2.11
N GLY A 75 9.87 -13.26 1.46
CA GLY A 75 11.26 -13.03 1.83
C GLY A 75 11.67 -11.56 1.72
N THR A 76 11.27 -10.87 0.65
CA THR A 76 11.52 -9.44 0.46
C THR A 76 10.83 -8.62 1.55
N LEU A 77 9.58 -8.96 1.89
CA LEU A 77 8.80 -8.25 2.91
C LEU A 77 9.44 -8.40 4.31
N ILE A 78 9.87 -9.61 4.66
CA ILE A 78 10.58 -9.89 5.92
C ILE A 78 11.92 -9.16 5.93
N LEU A 79 12.70 -9.25 4.86
CA LEU A 79 14.01 -8.60 4.76
C LEU A 79 13.90 -7.09 4.92
N LEU A 80 12.99 -6.44 4.21
CA LEU A 80 12.74 -5.01 4.32
C LEU A 80 12.23 -4.63 5.71
N GLY A 81 11.36 -5.44 6.32
CA GLY A 81 10.85 -5.23 7.66
C GLY A 81 11.94 -5.29 8.74
N VAL A 82 12.86 -6.26 8.65
CA VAL A 82 13.94 -6.47 9.62
C VAL A 82 15.06 -5.43 9.44
N LEU A 83 15.50 -5.20 8.21
CA LEU A 83 16.65 -4.32 7.94
C LEU A 83 16.29 -2.83 8.02
N LEU A 84 15.17 -2.44 7.42
CA LEU A 84 14.81 -1.03 7.26
C LEU A 84 13.69 -0.58 8.20
N GLY A 85 12.84 -1.48 8.66
CA GLY A 85 11.80 -1.22 9.65
C GLY A 85 11.08 0.11 9.48
N ARG A 86 11.23 1.00 10.48
CA ARG A 86 10.60 2.33 10.46
C ARG A 86 11.21 3.31 9.46
N PHE A 87 12.40 3.04 8.94
CA PHE A 87 13.06 3.90 7.96
C PHE A 87 12.25 3.97 6.65
N VAL A 88 11.71 2.84 6.20
CA VAL A 88 10.84 2.78 5.02
C VAL A 88 9.63 3.71 5.19
N CYS A 89 8.92 3.60 6.32
CA CYS A 89 7.75 4.43 6.58
C CYS A 89 8.08 5.91 6.73
N GLY A 90 9.27 6.22 7.26
CA GLY A 90 9.71 7.60 7.53
C GLY A 90 10.29 8.34 6.34
N PHE A 91 10.84 7.64 5.35
CA PHE A 91 11.58 8.27 4.24
C PHE A 91 11.13 7.84 2.84
N LEU A 92 10.68 6.61 2.67
CA LEU A 92 10.42 6.04 1.35
C LEU A 92 8.92 5.85 1.05
N CYS A 93 8.06 5.88 2.09
CA CYS A 93 6.65 5.57 1.92
C CYS A 93 5.85 6.82 1.49
N PRO A 94 5.16 6.81 0.32
CA PRO A 94 4.29 7.89 -0.12
C PRO A 94 3.18 8.21 0.90
N PHE A 95 2.59 7.18 1.49
CA PHE A 95 1.56 7.35 2.51
C PHE A 95 2.10 8.01 3.79
N GLY A 96 3.35 7.75 4.17
CA GLY A 96 4.02 8.44 5.27
C GLY A 96 4.15 9.94 5.04
N TRP A 97 4.44 10.35 3.80
CA TRP A 97 4.49 11.75 3.40
C TRP A 97 3.12 12.42 3.48
N LEU A 98 2.08 11.74 2.99
CA LEU A 98 0.70 12.22 3.10
C LEU A 98 0.27 12.43 4.56
N GLN A 99 0.59 11.47 5.43
CA GLN A 99 0.29 11.60 6.87
C GLN A 99 1.02 12.79 7.52
N GLU A 100 2.26 13.05 7.12
CA GLU A 100 3.01 14.21 7.62
C GLU A 100 2.41 15.53 7.13
N LEU A 101 1.92 15.57 5.89
CA LEU A 101 1.22 16.72 5.33
C LEU A 101 -0.09 16.99 6.08
N LEU A 102 -0.90 15.94 6.30
CA LEU A 102 -2.14 16.03 7.08
C LEU A 102 -1.89 16.46 8.53
N HIS A 103 -0.76 16.02 9.13
CA HIS A 103 -0.39 16.42 10.49
C HIS A 103 -0.09 17.92 10.63
N LYS A 104 0.27 18.62 9.55
CA LYS A 104 0.50 20.07 9.54
C LYS A 104 -0.80 20.86 9.64
N ILE A 105 -1.95 20.26 9.35
CA ILE A 105 -3.26 20.91 9.49
C ILE A 105 -3.56 21.06 10.98
N PRO A 106 -3.88 22.28 11.45
CA PRO A 106 -4.21 22.53 12.85
C PRO A 106 -5.54 21.86 13.20
N SER A 107 -5.48 20.65 13.69
CA SER A 107 -6.64 19.88 14.14
C SER A 107 -6.53 19.55 15.64
N PRO A 108 -7.64 19.42 16.37
CA PRO A 108 -7.60 19.06 17.79
C PRO A 108 -6.99 17.66 17.95
N LYS A 109 -5.85 17.58 18.65
CA LYS A 109 -5.13 16.34 18.87
C LYS A 109 -5.72 15.60 20.06
N CYS A 110 -6.50 14.57 19.81
CA CYS A 110 -7.05 13.71 20.85
C CYS A 110 -5.97 12.85 21.49
N SER A 111 -5.94 12.78 22.83
CA SER A 111 -5.02 11.93 23.56
C SER A 111 -5.43 10.46 23.45
N THR A 112 -4.58 9.64 22.87
CA THR A 112 -4.80 8.18 22.68
C THR A 112 -4.45 7.34 23.92
N LYS A 113 -4.19 7.97 25.08
CA LYS A 113 -3.77 7.27 26.30
C LYS A 113 -4.80 6.23 26.78
N ARG A 114 -6.09 6.50 26.59
CA ARG A 114 -7.18 5.57 26.96
C ARG A 114 -7.42 4.46 25.94
N LEU A 115 -6.88 4.59 24.72
CA LEU A 115 -7.09 3.68 23.60
C LEU A 115 -5.93 2.67 23.44
N LYS A 116 -5.23 2.33 24.54
CA LYS A 116 -4.15 1.34 24.52
C LYS A 116 -4.54 0.01 23.86
N PRO A 117 -5.71 -0.60 24.12
CA PRO A 117 -6.11 -1.87 23.48
C PRO A 117 -6.30 -1.71 21.97
N LEU A 118 -6.66 -0.52 21.47
CA LEU A 118 -6.83 -0.26 20.04
C LEU A 118 -5.50 -0.39 19.24
N ARG A 119 -4.36 -0.34 19.93
CA ARG A 119 -3.06 -0.61 19.30
C ARG A 119 -2.92 -2.04 18.78
N TYR A 120 -3.66 -2.97 19.37
CA TYR A 120 -3.66 -4.37 18.93
C TYR A 120 -4.56 -4.61 17.73
N LEU A 121 -5.48 -3.66 17.42
CA LEU A 121 -6.36 -3.73 16.25
C LEU A 121 -5.57 -3.90 14.95
N LYS A 122 -4.39 -3.27 14.83
CA LYS A 122 -3.53 -3.41 13.65
C LYS A 122 -3.09 -4.85 13.39
N TYR A 123 -2.86 -5.64 14.47
CA TYR A 123 -2.49 -7.05 14.34
C TYR A 123 -3.69 -7.91 13.99
N ALA A 124 -4.86 -7.59 14.56
CA ALA A 124 -6.12 -8.24 14.19
C ALA A 124 -6.47 -7.99 12.71
N VAL A 125 -6.36 -6.76 12.23
CA VAL A 125 -6.55 -6.41 10.82
C VAL A 125 -5.54 -7.14 9.92
N LEU A 126 -4.27 -7.18 10.31
CA LEU A 126 -3.25 -7.90 9.56
C LEU A 126 -3.59 -9.39 9.45
N LEU A 127 -3.90 -10.03 10.59
CA LEU A 127 -4.16 -11.47 10.61
C LEU A 127 -5.45 -11.82 9.85
N ILE A 128 -6.52 -11.08 10.09
CA ILE A 128 -7.84 -11.39 9.52
C ILE A 128 -7.91 -10.96 8.05
N MET A 129 -7.65 -9.68 7.76
CA MET A 129 -7.88 -9.09 6.45
C MET A 129 -6.78 -9.38 5.42
N VAL A 130 -5.54 -9.57 5.86
CA VAL A 130 -4.39 -9.76 4.96
C VAL A 130 -4.04 -11.23 4.79
N VAL A 131 -4.29 -12.07 5.80
CA VAL A 131 -3.93 -13.50 5.77
C VAL A 131 -5.16 -14.39 5.68
N LEU A 132 -6.08 -14.30 6.65
CA LEU A 132 -7.17 -15.26 6.79
C LEU A 132 -8.20 -15.15 5.65
N LEU A 133 -8.70 -13.94 5.37
CA LEU A 133 -9.72 -13.73 4.35
C LEU A 133 -9.24 -14.08 2.93
N PRO A 134 -8.05 -13.63 2.44
CA PRO A 134 -7.57 -14.05 1.13
C PRO A 134 -7.30 -15.55 1.01
N ALA A 135 -6.98 -16.22 2.13
CA ALA A 135 -6.76 -17.67 2.14
C ALA A 135 -8.06 -18.49 2.09
N LEU A 136 -9.14 -17.99 2.71
CA LEU A 136 -10.40 -18.69 2.85
C LEU A 136 -11.40 -18.36 1.76
N VAL A 137 -11.48 -17.07 1.36
CA VAL A 137 -12.43 -16.59 0.35
C VAL A 137 -11.72 -16.54 -0.99
N VAL A 138 -12.01 -17.51 -1.82
CA VAL A 138 -11.42 -17.68 -3.14
C VAL A 138 -12.46 -17.34 -4.19
N ASN A 139 -12.10 -16.57 -5.20
CA ASN A 139 -12.94 -16.21 -6.34
C ASN A 139 -13.20 -17.42 -7.24
N GLU A 140 -14.14 -17.31 -8.16
CA GLU A 140 -14.46 -18.33 -9.19
C GLU A 140 -13.22 -18.77 -9.98
N MET A 141 -12.20 -17.91 -10.11
CA MET A 141 -10.93 -18.22 -10.76
C MET A 141 -9.92 -18.92 -9.84
N GLY A 142 -10.28 -19.22 -8.59
CA GLY A 142 -9.38 -19.89 -7.64
C GLY A 142 -8.36 -18.99 -6.95
N MET A 143 -8.43 -17.66 -7.14
CA MET A 143 -7.56 -16.70 -6.47
C MET A 143 -8.29 -16.00 -5.32
N GLY A 144 -7.58 -15.76 -4.21
CA GLY A 144 -8.13 -15.05 -3.07
C GLY A 144 -8.29 -13.56 -3.33
N ASP A 145 -9.42 -12.99 -2.92
CA ASP A 145 -9.68 -11.55 -3.02
C ASP A 145 -8.79 -10.75 -2.06
N PRO A 146 -8.20 -9.63 -2.50
CA PRO A 146 -7.40 -8.77 -1.66
C PRO A 146 -8.28 -7.86 -0.78
N PHE A 147 -8.91 -8.43 0.23
CA PHE A 147 -9.87 -7.73 1.10
C PHE A 147 -9.34 -6.47 1.74
N PHE A 148 -8.11 -6.48 2.24
CA PHE A 148 -7.51 -5.29 2.84
C PHE A 148 -7.38 -4.15 1.81
N CYS A 149 -6.89 -4.44 0.61
CA CYS A 149 -6.72 -3.44 -0.45
C CYS A 149 -8.05 -2.90 -0.95
N LYS A 150 -9.08 -3.75 -1.02
CA LYS A 150 -10.39 -3.41 -1.57
C LYS A 150 -11.24 -2.57 -0.60
N TYR A 151 -11.20 -2.88 0.70
CA TYR A 151 -12.15 -2.31 1.66
C TYR A 151 -11.53 -1.40 2.72
N LEU A 152 -10.27 -1.61 3.08
CA LEU A 152 -9.67 -0.91 4.23
C LEU A 152 -8.47 -0.03 3.88
N CYS A 153 -7.79 -0.27 2.76
CA CYS A 153 -6.57 0.45 2.44
C CYS A 153 -6.85 1.90 2.02
N PRO A 154 -6.45 2.90 2.84
CA PRO A 154 -6.69 4.31 2.49
C PRO A 154 -5.92 4.74 1.24
N GLN A 155 -4.75 4.15 0.99
CA GLN A 155 -3.96 4.42 -0.20
C GLN A 155 -4.65 3.87 -1.46
N GLY A 156 -5.32 2.71 -1.37
CA GLY A 156 -6.10 2.15 -2.45
C GLY A 156 -7.27 3.06 -2.86
N VAL A 157 -7.92 3.69 -1.88
CA VAL A 157 -8.99 4.65 -2.13
C VAL A 157 -8.44 5.93 -2.75
N LEU A 158 -7.38 6.51 -2.18
CA LEU A 158 -6.84 7.80 -2.61
C LEU A 158 -6.14 7.74 -3.98
N GLU A 159 -5.34 6.71 -4.23
CA GLU A 159 -4.53 6.60 -5.46
C GLU A 159 -5.16 5.74 -6.55
N GLY A 160 -6.04 4.82 -6.19
CA GLY A 160 -6.71 3.92 -7.12
C GLY A 160 -8.16 4.32 -7.38
N ALA A 161 -9.03 4.22 -6.37
CA ALA A 161 -10.46 4.36 -6.57
C ALA A 161 -10.90 5.77 -7.02
N ILE A 162 -10.41 6.82 -6.35
CA ILE A 162 -10.79 8.21 -6.67
C ILE A 162 -10.35 8.60 -8.09
N PRO A 163 -9.07 8.48 -8.50
CA PRO A 163 -8.66 8.86 -9.84
C PRO A 163 -9.38 8.08 -10.94
N LEU A 164 -9.55 6.77 -10.75
CA LEU A 164 -10.21 5.93 -11.75
C LEU A 164 -11.71 6.23 -11.85
N SER A 165 -12.38 6.54 -10.75
CA SER A 165 -13.80 6.92 -10.78
C SER A 165 -14.01 8.28 -11.47
N LEU A 166 -13.08 9.20 -11.34
CA LEU A 166 -13.16 10.52 -12.00
C LEU A 166 -12.87 10.44 -13.51
N THR A 167 -12.00 9.52 -13.93
CA THR A 167 -11.62 9.39 -15.34
C THR A 167 -12.54 8.44 -16.13
N ASN A 168 -13.19 7.47 -15.46
CA ASN A 168 -14.09 6.49 -16.07
C ASN A 168 -15.54 6.67 -15.61
N ALA A 169 -15.97 7.89 -15.31
CA ALA A 169 -17.35 8.22 -14.93
C ALA A 169 -18.32 8.29 -16.14
N GLY A 170 -17.99 7.65 -17.26
CA GLY A 170 -18.80 7.55 -18.46
C GLY A 170 -19.24 6.12 -18.76
#